data_d623a25bbeaeddfaf860db90225edabd
#
_entry.id   d623a25bbeaeddfaf860db90225edabd
#
_cell.length_a   1.000
_cell.length_b   1.000
_cell.length_c   1.000
_cell.angle_alpha   90.00
_cell.angle_beta   90.00
_cell.angle_gamma   90.00
#
_symmetry.space_group_name_H-M   'P 1'
#
loop_
_entity.id
_entity.type
_entity.pdbx_description
1 polymer ?
#
loop_
_entity_poly.entity_id
_entity_poly.type
_entity_poly.pdbx_seq_one_letter_code
_entity_poly.pdbx_strand_id
1 'polypeptide(L)'
;MAMCAKDITGKLLASFFVIMLFVTGGFEHCVANMYYITAGLLAECNPQYVELAKEAYGFSQEYLGTLNVENYFVKNLLPVTIGNIIGGAFCVGVPVYYLNFDKKKSKEIK
;
A
#
# COMPACT_ATOMS: atom_id res chain seq x y z
N MET A 1 10.82 -6.61 -9.87
CA MET A 1 11.37 -7.90 -9.39
C MET A 1 10.73 -9.10 -10.09
N ALA A 2 9.43 -9.24 -10.19
CA ALA A 2 8.79 -10.34 -10.92
C ALA A 2 9.22 -10.48 -12.40
N MET A 3 9.60 -9.39 -13.05
CA MET A 3 10.13 -9.40 -14.44
C MET A 3 11.52 -10.03 -14.57
N CYS A 4 12.26 -10.20 -13.50
CA CYS A 4 13.58 -10.84 -13.52
C CYS A 4 13.50 -12.36 -13.46
N ALA A 5 12.38 -12.91 -13.01
CA ALA A 5 12.15 -14.36 -12.98
C ALA A 5 11.65 -14.85 -14.34
N LYS A 6 12.18 -15.98 -14.80
CA LYS A 6 11.84 -16.57 -16.09
C LYS A 6 10.62 -17.50 -16.02
N ASP A 7 10.41 -18.12 -14.88
CA ASP A 7 9.34 -19.08 -14.60
C ASP A 7 8.20 -18.45 -13.76
N ILE A 8 7.04 -19.07 -13.80
CA ILE A 8 5.84 -18.60 -13.07
C ILE A 8 6.05 -18.68 -11.57
N THR A 9 6.66 -19.77 -11.09
CA THR A 9 6.92 -19.97 -9.66
C THR A 9 7.83 -18.88 -9.09
N GLY A 10 8.91 -18.54 -9.79
CA GLY A 10 9.80 -17.45 -9.40
C GLY A 10 9.11 -16.07 -9.39
N LYS A 11 8.19 -15.83 -10.33
CA LYS A 11 7.39 -14.60 -10.35
C LYS A 11 6.45 -14.51 -9.14
N LEU A 12 5.76 -15.60 -8.83
CA LEU A 12 4.86 -15.68 -7.69
C LEU A 12 5.60 -15.51 -6.36
N LEU A 13 6.73 -16.21 -6.19
CA LEU A 13 7.56 -16.07 -4.99
C LEU A 13 8.11 -14.66 -4.82
N ALA A 14 8.62 -14.04 -5.89
CA ALA A 14 9.11 -12.67 -5.84
C ALA A 14 8.01 -11.69 -5.44
N SER A 15 6.80 -11.84 -5.99
CA SER A 15 5.65 -11.01 -5.62
C SER A 15 5.21 -11.25 -4.17
N PHE A 16 5.15 -12.51 -3.74
CA PHE A 16 4.77 -12.89 -2.39
C PHE A 16 5.68 -12.27 -1.33
N PHE A 17 7.00 -12.40 -1.47
CA PHE A 17 7.94 -11.86 -0.50
C PHE A 17 7.91 -10.32 -0.44
N VAL A 18 7.74 -9.64 -1.57
CA VAL A 18 7.63 -8.18 -1.61
C VAL A 18 6.35 -7.72 -0.90
N ILE A 19 5.21 -8.36 -1.16
CA ILE A 19 3.95 -8.02 -0.51
C ILE A 19 4.00 -8.36 0.99
N MET A 20 4.56 -9.51 1.35
CA MET A 20 4.74 -9.91 2.76
C MET A 20 5.59 -8.89 3.52
N LEU A 21 6.72 -8.48 2.95
CA LEU A 21 7.60 -7.46 3.55
C LEU A 21 6.85 -6.12 3.72
N PHE A 22 6.11 -5.73 2.71
CA PHE A 22 5.31 -4.52 2.72
C PHE A 22 4.25 -4.54 3.83
N VAL A 23 3.48 -5.64 3.96
CA VAL A 23 2.42 -5.78 4.96
C VAL A 23 3.01 -5.88 6.38
N THR A 24 4.05 -6.68 6.58
CA THR A 24 4.69 -6.85 7.90
C THR A 24 5.46 -5.60 8.33
N GLY A 25 5.97 -4.82 7.38
CA GLY A 25 6.64 -3.54 7.66
C GLY A 25 5.68 -2.40 8.00
N GLY A 26 4.35 -2.61 7.88
CA GLY A 26 3.35 -1.60 8.17
C GLY A 26 3.41 -0.38 7.25
N PHE A 27 3.88 -0.55 6.01
CA PHE A 27 3.96 0.54 5.05
C PHE A 27 2.58 0.97 4.57
N GLU A 28 2.35 2.27 4.53
CA GLU A 28 1.10 2.86 4.06
C GLU A 28 0.92 2.68 2.54
N HIS A 29 -0.25 2.19 2.16
CA HIS A 29 -0.61 1.96 0.76
C HIS A 29 -1.93 2.63 0.42
N CYS A 30 -1.94 3.58 -0.51
CA CYS A 30 -3.13 4.37 -0.84
C CYS A 30 -4.32 3.52 -1.28
N VAL A 31 -4.11 2.48 -2.09
CA VAL A 31 -5.18 1.58 -2.56
C VAL A 31 -5.74 0.73 -1.42
N ALA A 32 -4.89 0.22 -0.53
CA ALA A 32 -5.33 -0.53 0.65
C ALA A 32 -6.13 0.38 1.61
N ASN A 33 -5.67 1.61 1.82
CA ASN A 33 -6.35 2.59 2.66
C ASN A 33 -7.71 2.99 2.08
N MET A 34 -7.86 3.06 0.75
CA MET A 34 -9.17 3.26 0.11
C MET A 34 -10.16 2.18 0.51
N TYR A 35 -9.74 0.94 0.64
CA TYR A 35 -10.61 -0.14 1.08
C TYR A 35 -10.86 -0.10 2.60
N TYR A 36 -9.81 -0.11 3.40
CA TYR A 36 -9.92 -0.24 4.86
C TYR A 36 -10.63 0.94 5.51
N ILE A 37 -10.30 2.17 5.12
CA ILE A 37 -10.91 3.36 5.73
C ILE A 37 -12.36 3.51 5.26
N THR A 38 -12.65 3.22 3.99
CA THR A 38 -14.04 3.24 3.49
C THR A 38 -14.89 2.17 4.17
N ALA A 39 -14.36 0.96 4.36
CA ALA A 39 -15.05 -0.09 5.11
C ALA A 39 -15.28 0.31 6.58
N GLY A 40 -14.30 0.98 7.21
CA GLY A 40 -14.43 1.53 8.56
C GLY A 40 -15.53 2.59 8.68
N LEU A 41 -15.57 3.54 7.74
CA LEU A 41 -16.61 4.57 7.68
C LEU A 41 -18.01 3.98 7.49
N LEU A 42 -18.14 2.93 6.68
CA LEU A 42 -19.42 2.21 6.51
C LEU A 42 -19.79 1.43 7.77
N ALA A 43 -18.83 0.80 8.44
CA ALA A 43 -19.07 0.08 9.68
C ALA A 43 -19.48 1.01 10.83
N GLU A 44 -18.96 2.24 10.87
CA GLU A 44 -19.34 3.25 11.87
C GLU A 44 -20.82 3.64 11.80
N CYS A 45 -21.45 3.50 10.63
CA CYS A 45 -22.89 3.72 10.48
C CYS A 45 -23.75 2.73 11.29
N ASN A 46 -23.20 1.63 11.77
CA ASN A 46 -23.90 0.64 12.59
C ASN A 46 -23.44 0.70 14.05
N PRO A 47 -24.29 1.13 15.00
CA PRO A 47 -23.92 1.26 16.42
C PRO A 47 -23.39 -0.03 17.04
N GLN A 48 -23.88 -1.20 16.61
CA GLN A 48 -23.45 -2.50 17.14
C GLN A 48 -21.98 -2.78 16.83
N TYR A 49 -21.51 -2.42 15.63
CA TYR A 49 -20.09 -2.60 15.28
C TYR A 49 -19.19 -1.65 16.05
N VAL A 50 -19.67 -0.44 16.31
CA VAL A 50 -18.93 0.54 17.13
C VAL A 50 -18.78 0.06 18.57
N GLU A 51 -19.84 -0.49 19.18
CA GLU A 51 -19.78 -1.06 20.53
C GLU A 51 -18.84 -2.26 20.62
N LEU A 52 -18.95 -3.20 19.66
CA LEU A 52 -18.05 -4.35 19.60
C LEU A 52 -16.59 -3.94 19.41
N ALA A 53 -16.31 -2.93 18.61
CA ALA A 53 -14.96 -2.44 18.42
C ALA A 53 -14.39 -1.78 19.68
N LYS A 54 -15.20 -1.05 20.44
CA LYS A 54 -14.80 -0.49 21.73
C LYS A 54 -14.49 -1.58 22.75
N GLU A 55 -15.34 -2.60 22.84
CA GLU A 55 -15.19 -3.71 23.77
C GLU A 55 -13.97 -4.57 23.44
N ALA A 56 -13.78 -4.92 22.14
CA ALA A 56 -12.71 -5.81 21.71
C ALA A 56 -11.33 -5.15 21.69
N TYR A 57 -11.24 -3.86 21.32
CA TYR A 57 -9.96 -3.17 21.09
C TYR A 57 -9.71 -1.98 22.01
N GLY A 58 -10.67 -1.63 22.88
CA GLY A 58 -10.52 -0.51 23.81
C GLY A 58 -10.45 0.87 23.15
N PHE A 59 -11.01 1.04 21.96
CA PHE A 59 -11.02 2.32 21.26
C PHE A 59 -11.83 3.37 22.01
N SER A 60 -11.22 4.53 22.27
CA SER A 60 -11.95 5.66 22.86
C SER A 60 -12.89 6.30 21.84
N GLN A 61 -13.96 6.95 22.36
CA GLN A 61 -14.89 7.73 21.50
C GLN A 61 -14.19 8.81 20.69
N GLU A 62 -13.13 9.39 21.24
CA GLU A 62 -12.31 10.41 20.60
C GLU A 62 -11.57 9.85 19.37
N TYR A 63 -11.07 8.61 19.45
CA TYR A 63 -10.42 7.93 18.35
C TYR A 63 -11.37 7.67 17.17
N LEU A 64 -12.60 7.25 17.48
CA LEU A 64 -13.65 7.03 16.47
C LEU A 64 -14.08 8.36 15.81
N GLY A 65 -14.14 9.45 16.57
CA GLY A 65 -14.45 10.77 16.03
C GLY A 65 -13.42 11.32 15.02
N THR A 66 -12.21 10.75 14.97
CA THR A 66 -11.22 11.10 13.93
C THR A 66 -11.49 10.42 12.60
N LEU A 67 -12.32 9.37 12.58
CA LEU A 67 -12.70 8.63 11.39
C LEU A 67 -13.81 9.39 10.67
N ASN A 68 -13.46 10.35 9.83
CA ASN A 68 -14.40 11.08 9.00
C ASN A 68 -13.87 11.25 7.57
N VAL A 69 -14.74 11.56 6.65
CA VAL A 69 -14.44 11.67 5.21
C VAL A 69 -13.37 12.72 4.94
N GLU A 70 -13.39 13.85 5.64
CA GLU A 70 -12.41 14.92 5.47
C GLU A 70 -11.00 14.47 5.90
N ASN A 71 -10.87 13.88 7.10
CA ASN A 71 -9.60 13.33 7.58
C ASN A 71 -9.09 12.21 6.67
N TYR A 72 -9.98 11.38 6.15
CA TYR A 72 -9.63 10.34 5.21
C TYR A 72 -8.95 10.89 3.96
N PHE A 73 -9.54 11.89 3.30
CA PHE A 73 -8.97 12.44 2.08
C PHE A 73 -7.72 13.28 2.34
N VAL A 74 -7.78 14.22 3.29
CA VAL A 74 -6.74 15.22 3.49
C VAL A 74 -5.55 14.69 4.30
N LYS A 75 -5.81 13.94 5.38
CA LYS A 75 -4.74 13.50 6.29
C LYS A 75 -4.19 12.10 5.96
N ASN A 76 -4.91 11.30 5.20
CA ASN A 76 -4.44 9.97 4.85
C ASN A 76 -4.25 9.81 3.34
N LEU A 77 -5.31 9.82 2.55
CA LEU A 77 -5.24 9.42 1.15
C LEU A 77 -4.28 10.29 0.32
N LEU A 78 -4.33 11.60 0.48
CA LEU A 78 -3.52 12.53 -0.30
C LEU A 78 -2.02 12.39 0.03
N PRO A 79 -1.55 12.48 1.29
CA PRO A 79 -0.13 12.33 1.60
C PRO A 79 0.40 10.92 1.30
N VAL A 80 -0.39 9.86 1.55
CA VAL A 80 0.01 8.48 1.23
C VAL A 80 0.14 8.29 -0.27
N THR A 81 -0.77 8.85 -1.07
CA THR A 81 -0.70 8.76 -2.55
C THR A 81 0.56 9.45 -3.08
N ILE A 82 0.87 10.65 -2.60
CA ILE A 82 2.10 11.35 -2.98
C ILE A 82 3.34 10.54 -2.58
N GLY A 83 3.38 10.02 -1.36
CA GLY A 83 4.46 9.16 -0.88
C GLY A 83 4.63 7.89 -1.72
N ASN A 84 3.54 7.23 -2.10
CA ASN A 84 3.55 6.04 -2.95
C ASN A 84 4.04 6.34 -4.38
N ILE A 85 3.67 7.51 -4.96
CA ILE A 85 4.16 7.94 -6.27
C ILE A 85 5.67 8.20 -6.20
N ILE A 86 6.14 8.95 -5.21
CA ILE A 86 7.56 9.25 -5.04
C ILE A 86 8.35 7.96 -4.82
N GLY A 87 7.96 7.11 -3.86
CA GLY A 87 8.63 5.85 -3.57
C GLY A 87 8.61 4.88 -4.75
N GLY A 88 7.46 4.70 -5.39
CA GLY A 88 7.31 3.79 -6.52
C GLY A 88 8.01 4.27 -7.79
N ALA A 89 7.83 5.53 -8.18
CA ALA A 89 8.40 6.07 -9.40
C ALA A 89 9.90 6.33 -9.27
N PHE A 90 10.34 7.04 -8.23
CA PHE A 90 11.74 7.44 -8.09
C PHE A 90 12.60 6.35 -7.45
N CYS A 91 12.20 5.77 -6.33
CA CYS A 91 13.05 4.80 -5.61
C CYS A 91 13.08 3.43 -6.29
N VAL A 92 12.04 3.02 -6.98
CA VAL A 92 11.96 1.72 -7.65
C VAL A 92 12.00 1.86 -9.16
N GLY A 93 11.19 2.73 -9.74
CA GLY A 93 11.05 2.88 -11.19
C GLY A 93 12.34 3.32 -11.87
N VAL A 94 13.00 4.35 -11.34
CA VAL A 94 14.24 4.89 -11.93
C VAL A 94 15.40 3.86 -11.91
N PRO A 95 15.74 3.22 -10.79
CA PRO A 95 16.79 2.18 -10.77
C PRO A 95 16.48 1.01 -11.71
N VAL A 96 15.23 0.53 -11.74
CA VAL A 96 14.83 -0.57 -12.63
C VAL A 96 14.92 -0.14 -14.10
N TYR A 97 14.58 1.08 -14.44
CA TYR A 97 14.72 1.63 -15.78
C TYR A 97 16.20 1.62 -16.21
N TYR A 98 17.11 2.16 -15.40
CA TYR A 98 18.54 2.19 -15.73
C TYR A 98 19.13 0.79 -15.90
N LEU A 99 18.82 -0.14 -15.01
CA LEU A 99 19.30 -1.53 -15.10
C LEU A 99 18.84 -2.25 -16.38
N ASN A 100 17.64 -1.91 -16.89
CA ASN A 100 17.14 -2.51 -18.12
C ASN A 100 17.67 -1.81 -19.38
N PHE A 101 17.96 -0.51 -19.30
CA PHE A 101 18.51 0.26 -20.41
C PHE A 101 19.93 -0.21 -20.77
N ASP A 102 20.78 -0.41 -19.78
CA ASP A 102 22.14 -0.92 -19.99
C ASP A 102 22.15 -2.32 -20.59
N LYS A 103 21.22 -3.20 -20.20
CA LYS A 103 21.08 -4.53 -20.80
C LYS A 103 20.68 -4.49 -22.28
N LYS A 104 19.86 -3.52 -22.69
CA LYS A 104 19.44 -3.37 -24.07
C LYS A 104 20.59 -2.89 -24.96
N LYS A 105 21.34 -1.88 -24.48
CA LYS A 105 22.53 -1.34 -25.15
C LYS A 105 23.64 -2.39 -25.32
N SER A 106 23.85 -3.23 -24.33
CA SER A 106 24.83 -4.33 -24.39
C SER A 106 24.45 -5.47 -25.35
N LYS A 107 23.19 -5.60 -25.73
CA LYS A 107 22.70 -6.58 -26.72
C LYS A 107 22.79 -6.07 -28.16
N GLU A 108 22.76 -4.75 -28.36
CA GLU A 108 22.89 -4.13 -29.69
C GLU A 108 24.35 -4.01 -30.17
N ILE A 109 25.32 -4.17 -29.26
CA ILE A 109 26.77 -4.08 -29.55
C ILE A 109 27.39 -5.48 -29.84
N LYS A 110 26.62 -6.57 -29.66
CA LYS A 110 27.01 -7.94 -30.03
C LYS A 110 26.29 -8.42 -31.27
#